data_64e42e261aa5d6c39e0ace3042de3b38
#
_entry.id   64e42e261aa5d6c39e0ace3042de3b38
#
_cell.length_a   1.000
_cell.length_b   1.000
_cell.length_c   1.000
_cell.angle_alpha   90.00
_cell.angle_beta   90.00
_cell.angle_gamma   90.00
#
_symmetry.space_group_name_H-M   'P 1'
#
loop_
_entity.id
_entity.type
_entity.pdbx_description
1 polymer ?
#
loop_
_entity_poly.entity_id
_entity_poly.type
_entity_poly.pdbx_seq_one_letter_code
_entity_poly.pdbx_strand_id
1 'polypeptide(L)'
;TAFGLRGNAIPATTSTLVAGIGWFAVNTTSGAFALTSLTNLPVAVSVTIIILVQVVAAFIGHNFIQKFERYAFFYLAVVFAIVSFVIISMGKFDVSVGTDFKWGAFSVGVALAYGYTQGWTPFAADFTRYLPANSSPKAVGLAAGLGNFTATTLLMSVGAIAWSGVVGEGLPTSAFTAVLPGWLAVLTLVGM
;
A
#
# COMPACT_ATOMS: atom_id res chain seq x y z
N THR A 1 -5.29 28.84 -5.74
CA THR A 1 -4.83 27.88 -6.75
C THR A 1 -4.03 28.61 -7.83
N ALA A 2 -2.91 28.04 -8.28
CA ALA A 2 -2.03 28.66 -9.30
C ALA A 2 -2.75 28.93 -10.65
N PHE A 3 -3.78 28.13 -10.94
CA PHE A 3 -4.55 28.19 -12.21
C PHE A 3 -5.93 28.84 -12.07
N GLY A 4 -6.26 29.34 -10.88
CA GLY A 4 -7.63 29.78 -10.59
C GLY A 4 -8.64 28.65 -10.56
N LEU A 5 -9.93 28.97 -10.28
CA LEU A 5 -10.98 27.93 -10.12
C LEU A 5 -11.24 27.18 -11.43
N ARG A 6 -11.38 27.91 -12.55
CA ARG A 6 -11.68 27.31 -13.86
C ARG A 6 -10.47 26.55 -14.46
N GLY A 7 -9.28 27.12 -14.32
CA GLY A 7 -8.06 26.50 -14.84
C GLY A 7 -7.66 25.24 -14.06
N ASN A 8 -8.06 25.12 -12.78
CA ASN A 8 -7.81 23.92 -11.98
C ASN A 8 -8.78 22.77 -12.31
N ALA A 9 -9.87 22.99 -13.02
CA ALA A 9 -10.83 21.93 -13.35
C ALA A 9 -10.21 20.79 -14.15
N ILE A 10 -9.39 21.10 -15.15
CA ILE A 10 -8.75 20.09 -16.01
C ILE A 10 -7.77 19.22 -15.21
N PRO A 11 -6.72 19.79 -14.56
CA PRO A 11 -5.76 18.97 -13.81
C PRO A 11 -6.41 18.23 -12.65
N ALA A 12 -7.37 18.81 -11.95
CA ALA A 12 -8.08 18.15 -10.87
C ALA A 12 -8.91 16.95 -11.37
N THR A 13 -9.68 17.12 -12.45
CA THR A 13 -10.45 16.03 -13.05
C THR A 13 -9.55 14.91 -13.56
N THR A 14 -8.49 15.27 -14.30
CA THR A 14 -7.53 14.27 -14.82
C THR A 14 -6.86 13.51 -13.68
N SER A 15 -6.38 14.21 -12.65
CA SER A 15 -5.76 13.58 -11.48
C SER A 15 -6.74 12.64 -10.74
N THR A 16 -7.99 13.09 -10.53
CA THR A 16 -9.01 12.27 -9.86
C THR A 16 -9.35 11.02 -10.66
N LEU A 17 -9.51 11.13 -11.98
CA LEU A 17 -9.83 9.98 -12.82
C LEU A 17 -8.64 9.00 -12.89
N VAL A 18 -7.46 9.49 -13.22
CA VAL A 18 -6.27 8.63 -13.42
C VAL A 18 -5.81 8.01 -12.09
N ALA A 19 -5.63 8.82 -11.06
CA ALA A 19 -5.20 8.32 -9.76
C ALA A 19 -6.31 7.52 -9.06
N GLY A 20 -7.56 7.99 -9.11
CA GLY A 20 -8.70 7.30 -8.50
C GLY A 20 -8.92 5.92 -9.11
N ILE A 21 -9.00 5.82 -10.44
CA ILE A 21 -9.18 4.54 -11.12
C ILE A 21 -7.95 3.64 -10.92
N GLY A 22 -6.74 4.20 -11.06
CA GLY A 22 -5.50 3.44 -10.91
C GLY A 22 -5.35 2.85 -9.50
N TRP A 23 -5.50 3.66 -8.47
CA TRP A 23 -5.40 3.18 -7.09
C TRP A 23 -6.54 2.23 -6.70
N PHE A 24 -7.76 2.50 -7.18
CA PHE A 24 -8.88 1.59 -6.98
C PHE A 24 -8.58 0.20 -7.57
N ALA A 25 -8.04 0.14 -8.78
CA ALA A 25 -7.68 -1.11 -9.43
C ALA A 25 -6.58 -1.86 -8.66
N VAL A 26 -5.50 -1.17 -8.26
CA VAL A 26 -4.38 -1.75 -7.51
C VAL A 26 -4.84 -2.29 -6.15
N ASN A 27 -5.56 -1.49 -5.38
CA ASN A 27 -6.05 -1.89 -4.06
C ASN A 27 -7.06 -3.04 -4.15
N THR A 28 -7.98 -2.98 -5.12
CA THR A 28 -8.95 -4.06 -5.37
C THR A 28 -8.25 -5.37 -5.70
N THR A 29 -7.26 -5.32 -6.57
CA THR A 29 -6.51 -6.52 -6.99
C THR A 29 -5.73 -7.11 -5.83
N SER A 30 -5.04 -6.29 -5.05
CA SER A 30 -4.28 -6.73 -3.87
C SER A 30 -5.19 -7.37 -2.82
N GLY A 31 -6.29 -6.72 -2.47
CA GLY A 31 -7.28 -7.26 -1.54
C GLY A 31 -7.95 -8.53 -2.05
N ALA A 32 -8.25 -8.62 -3.35
CA ALA A 32 -8.83 -9.82 -3.95
C ALA A 32 -7.86 -11.01 -3.92
N PHE A 33 -6.58 -10.80 -4.18
CA PHE A 33 -5.57 -11.86 -4.05
C PHE A 33 -5.43 -12.34 -2.61
N ALA A 34 -5.43 -11.42 -1.64
CA ALA A 34 -5.42 -11.76 -0.23
C ALA A 34 -6.66 -12.59 0.15
N LEU A 35 -7.85 -12.15 -0.24
CA LEU A 35 -9.10 -12.86 0.03
C LEU A 35 -9.13 -14.24 -0.65
N THR A 36 -8.69 -14.34 -1.89
CA THR A 36 -8.56 -15.63 -2.59
C THR A 36 -7.61 -16.57 -1.85
N SER A 37 -6.46 -16.07 -1.41
CA SER A 37 -5.48 -16.87 -0.67
C SER A 37 -5.99 -17.35 0.68
N LEU A 38 -6.89 -16.58 1.33
CA LEU A 38 -7.50 -16.94 2.61
C LEU A 38 -8.67 -17.93 2.47
N THR A 39 -9.46 -17.80 1.41
CA THR A 39 -10.78 -18.47 1.30
C THR A 39 -10.85 -19.51 0.20
N ASN A 40 -9.86 -19.55 -0.70
CA ASN A 40 -9.87 -20.32 -1.94
C ASN A 40 -11.05 -19.99 -2.89
N LEU A 41 -11.66 -18.81 -2.73
CA LEU A 41 -12.66 -18.32 -3.68
C LEU A 41 -12.03 -18.00 -5.04
N PRO A 42 -12.77 -18.14 -6.15
CA PRO A 42 -12.31 -17.68 -7.44
C PRO A 42 -11.98 -16.18 -7.39
N VAL A 43 -10.89 -15.77 -8.06
CA VAL A 43 -10.42 -14.38 -8.06
C VAL A 43 -11.52 -13.39 -8.46
N ALA A 44 -12.36 -13.74 -9.46
CA ALA A 44 -13.47 -12.88 -9.89
C ALA A 44 -14.50 -12.61 -8.78
N VAL A 45 -14.78 -13.61 -7.93
CA VAL A 45 -15.68 -13.47 -6.78
C VAL A 45 -15.03 -12.58 -5.72
N SER A 46 -13.76 -12.80 -5.41
CA SER A 46 -13.00 -11.99 -4.47
C SER A 46 -12.93 -10.52 -4.91
N VAL A 47 -12.67 -10.26 -6.19
CA VAL A 47 -12.70 -8.90 -6.78
C VAL A 47 -14.06 -8.25 -6.55
N THR A 48 -15.15 -8.95 -6.84
CA THR A 48 -16.51 -8.42 -6.65
C THR A 48 -16.78 -8.06 -5.18
N ILE A 49 -16.40 -8.93 -4.25
CA ILE A 49 -16.57 -8.68 -2.80
C ILE A 49 -15.77 -7.45 -2.38
N ILE A 50 -14.51 -7.34 -2.77
CA ILE A 50 -13.65 -6.19 -2.41
C ILE A 50 -14.19 -4.89 -3.00
N ILE A 51 -14.65 -4.89 -4.25
CA ILE A 51 -15.30 -3.71 -4.85
C ILE A 51 -16.51 -3.28 -4.02
N LEU A 52 -17.40 -4.21 -3.66
CA LEU A 52 -18.58 -3.88 -2.88
C LEU A 52 -18.22 -3.30 -1.51
N VAL A 53 -17.23 -3.87 -0.82
CA VAL A 53 -16.75 -3.36 0.48
C VAL A 53 -16.18 -1.94 0.34
N GLN A 54 -15.35 -1.69 -0.67
CA GLN A 54 -14.76 -0.37 -0.91
C GLN A 54 -15.83 0.68 -1.25
N VAL A 55 -16.79 0.32 -2.11
CA VAL A 55 -17.89 1.22 -2.47
C VAL A 55 -18.74 1.55 -1.26
N VAL A 56 -19.12 0.55 -0.46
CA VAL A 56 -19.90 0.77 0.78
C VAL A 56 -19.12 1.68 1.75
N ALA A 57 -17.84 1.41 1.97
CA ALA A 57 -17.00 2.25 2.84
C ALA A 57 -16.92 3.70 2.36
N ALA A 58 -16.80 3.91 1.04
CA ALA A 58 -16.79 5.24 0.45
C ALA A 58 -18.14 5.97 0.63
N PHE A 59 -19.27 5.27 0.52
CA PHE A 59 -20.61 5.84 0.77
C PHE A 59 -20.84 6.22 2.24
N ILE A 60 -20.31 5.47 3.19
CA ILE A 60 -20.38 5.82 4.62
C ILE A 60 -19.60 7.12 4.90
N GLY A 61 -18.50 7.32 4.19
CA GLY A 61 -17.82 8.61 4.09
C GLY A 61 -16.66 8.79 5.07
N HIS A 62 -16.14 10.02 5.08
CA HIS A 62 -14.86 10.39 5.70
C HIS A 62 -14.73 10.01 7.18
N ASN A 63 -15.75 10.25 7.99
CA ASN A 63 -15.67 9.99 9.43
C ASN A 63 -15.49 8.50 9.76
N PHE A 64 -16.12 7.63 8.97
CA PHE A 64 -15.96 6.19 9.11
C PHE A 64 -14.52 5.78 8.72
N ILE A 65 -14.05 6.27 7.58
CA ILE A 65 -12.71 5.96 7.07
C ILE A 65 -11.64 6.38 8.09
N GLN A 66 -11.71 7.61 8.62
CA GLN A 66 -10.77 8.10 9.63
C GLN A 66 -10.77 7.27 10.92
N LYS A 67 -11.95 6.84 11.35
CA LYS A 67 -12.07 5.99 12.53
C LYS A 67 -11.51 4.60 12.28
N PHE A 68 -11.80 4.04 11.12
CA PHE A 68 -11.25 2.74 10.69
C PHE A 68 -9.72 2.79 10.58
N GLU A 69 -9.16 3.78 9.91
CA GLU A 69 -7.71 3.97 9.75
C GLU A 69 -6.98 4.07 11.09
N ARG A 70 -7.58 4.74 12.06
CA ARG A 70 -7.01 4.87 13.41
C ARG A 70 -6.83 3.50 14.09
N TYR A 71 -7.79 2.61 13.97
CA TYR A 71 -7.67 1.25 14.54
C TYR A 71 -6.81 0.35 13.67
N ALA A 72 -6.98 0.43 12.36
CA ALA A 72 -6.18 -0.32 11.40
C ALA A 72 -4.67 -0.01 11.55
N PHE A 73 -4.31 1.24 11.85
CA PHE A 73 -2.92 1.63 12.07
C PHE A 73 -2.24 0.76 13.15
N PHE A 74 -2.86 0.61 14.31
CA PHE A 74 -2.26 -0.20 15.39
C PHE A 74 -2.15 -1.67 15.01
N TYR A 75 -3.19 -2.21 14.39
CA TYR A 75 -3.17 -3.57 13.88
C TYR A 75 -2.04 -3.78 12.87
N LEU A 76 -1.99 -2.95 11.85
CA LEU A 76 -0.98 -3.03 10.79
C LEU A 76 0.44 -2.83 11.35
N ALA A 77 0.64 -1.85 12.22
CA ALA A 77 1.95 -1.59 12.83
C ALA A 77 2.46 -2.82 13.59
N VAL A 78 1.63 -3.46 14.40
CA VAL A 78 2.01 -4.66 15.17
C VAL A 78 2.25 -5.85 14.24
N VAL A 79 1.30 -6.15 13.36
CA VAL A 79 1.41 -7.31 12.46
C VAL A 79 2.63 -7.19 11.57
N PHE A 80 2.81 -6.05 10.89
CA PHE A 80 3.94 -5.88 9.98
C PHE A 80 5.29 -5.71 10.69
N ALA A 81 5.33 -5.24 11.94
CA ALA A 81 6.55 -5.29 12.74
C ALA A 81 6.96 -6.74 13.04
N ILE A 82 6.01 -7.59 13.44
CA ILE A 82 6.26 -9.01 13.67
C ILE A 82 6.66 -9.71 12.35
N VAL A 83 5.94 -9.48 11.27
CA VAL A 83 6.25 -10.03 9.93
C VAL A 83 7.66 -9.65 9.50
N SER A 84 8.01 -8.37 9.63
CA SER A 84 9.34 -7.86 9.30
C SER A 84 10.42 -8.56 10.12
N PHE A 85 10.20 -8.67 11.42
CA PHE A 85 11.14 -9.37 12.31
C PHE A 85 11.30 -10.84 11.92
N VAL A 86 10.21 -11.56 11.68
CA VAL A 86 10.25 -12.98 11.29
C VAL A 86 10.97 -13.17 9.97
N ILE A 87 10.62 -12.40 8.92
CA ILE A 87 11.24 -12.50 7.61
C ILE A 87 12.74 -12.20 7.68
N ILE A 88 13.13 -11.14 8.39
CA ILE A 88 14.54 -10.77 8.55
C ILE A 88 15.30 -11.84 9.35
N SER A 89 14.69 -12.39 10.42
CA SER A 89 15.34 -13.41 11.26
C SER A 89 15.50 -14.77 10.58
N MET A 90 14.69 -15.08 9.60
CA MET A 90 14.80 -16.33 8.83
C MET A 90 16.10 -16.42 8.02
N GLY A 91 16.74 -15.29 7.72
CA GLY A 91 18.06 -15.26 7.05
C GLY A 91 18.10 -15.91 5.66
N LYS A 92 16.95 -16.21 5.08
CA LYS A 92 16.85 -16.82 3.74
C LYS A 92 16.93 -15.73 2.66
N PHE A 93 18.01 -14.95 2.74
CA PHE A 93 18.32 -13.97 1.71
C PHE A 93 19.13 -14.70 0.64
N ASP A 94 18.56 -14.97 -0.50
CA ASP A 94 19.37 -15.33 -1.64
C ASP A 94 19.97 -14.04 -2.23
N VAL A 95 21.11 -13.63 -1.67
CA VAL A 95 21.88 -12.46 -2.14
C VAL A 95 22.59 -12.77 -3.47
N SER A 96 22.57 -14.04 -3.91
CA SER A 96 23.11 -14.45 -5.20
C SER A 96 22.22 -14.06 -6.38
N VAL A 97 21.02 -13.57 -6.10
CA VAL A 97 20.11 -13.04 -7.10
C VAL A 97 20.71 -11.77 -7.71
N GLY A 98 21.46 -11.97 -8.78
CA GLY A 98 21.90 -10.90 -9.66
C GLY A 98 23.32 -10.45 -9.45
N THR A 99 24.28 -11.29 -9.85
CA THR A 99 25.63 -10.83 -10.19
C THR A 99 25.62 -9.78 -11.31
N ASP A 100 24.56 -9.71 -12.10
CA ASP A 100 24.39 -8.73 -13.17
C ASP A 100 23.37 -7.65 -12.78
N PHE A 101 23.88 -6.46 -12.44
CA PHE A 101 23.03 -5.30 -12.17
C PHE A 101 22.27 -4.89 -13.45
N LYS A 102 20.94 -4.96 -13.39
CA LYS A 102 20.07 -4.62 -14.52
C LYS A 102 19.50 -3.21 -14.35
N TRP A 103 20.07 -2.23 -15.03
CA TRP A 103 19.62 -0.83 -15.02
C TRP A 103 18.12 -0.68 -15.28
N GLY A 104 17.55 -1.48 -16.21
CA GLY A 104 16.12 -1.45 -16.51
C GLY A 104 15.27 -1.83 -15.30
N ALA A 105 15.58 -2.94 -14.62
CA ALA A 105 14.85 -3.37 -13.43
C ALA A 105 15.00 -2.36 -12.28
N PHE A 106 16.22 -1.84 -12.07
CA PHE A 106 16.46 -0.80 -11.07
C PHE A 106 15.64 0.46 -11.34
N SER A 107 15.62 0.95 -12.59
CA SER A 107 14.88 2.15 -12.97
C SER A 107 13.37 1.96 -12.78
N VAL A 108 12.83 0.78 -13.08
CA VAL A 108 11.42 0.45 -12.82
C VAL A 108 11.15 0.45 -11.31
N GLY A 109 12.00 -0.16 -10.49
CA GLY A 109 11.87 -0.14 -9.04
C GLY A 109 11.85 1.28 -8.46
N VAL A 110 12.78 2.13 -8.91
CA VAL A 110 12.82 3.56 -8.52
C VAL A 110 11.55 4.29 -8.95
N ALA A 111 11.09 4.06 -10.19
CA ALA A 111 9.87 4.69 -10.70
C ALA A 111 8.62 4.28 -9.91
N LEU A 112 8.52 3.01 -9.51
CA LEU A 112 7.42 2.51 -8.68
C LEU A 112 7.45 3.11 -7.27
N ALA A 113 8.61 3.14 -6.62
CA ALA A 113 8.75 3.72 -5.28
C ALA A 113 8.46 5.24 -5.29
N TYR A 114 8.97 5.95 -6.29
CA TYR A 114 8.69 7.38 -6.47
C TYR A 114 7.22 7.63 -6.81
N GLY A 115 6.65 6.87 -7.74
CA GLY A 115 5.25 7.00 -8.17
C GLY A 115 4.25 6.75 -7.04
N TYR A 116 4.54 5.80 -6.17
CA TYR A 116 3.73 5.54 -4.97
C TYR A 116 3.66 6.78 -4.07
N THR A 117 4.81 7.36 -3.74
CA THR A 117 4.89 8.54 -2.87
C THR A 117 4.27 9.78 -3.54
N GLN A 118 4.55 10.01 -4.82
CA GLN A 118 4.02 11.14 -5.58
C GLN A 118 2.51 11.06 -5.83
N GLY A 119 1.95 9.86 -5.87
CA GLY A 119 0.50 9.64 -6.00
C GLY A 119 -0.33 10.30 -4.90
N TRP A 120 0.24 10.54 -3.72
CA TRP A 120 -0.42 11.23 -2.62
C TRP A 120 -0.37 12.76 -2.70
N THR A 121 0.55 13.33 -3.49
CA THR A 121 0.74 14.79 -3.58
C THR A 121 -0.52 15.56 -3.97
N PRO A 122 -1.32 15.14 -4.97
CA PRO A 122 -2.55 15.83 -5.34
C PRO A 122 -3.60 15.87 -4.21
N PHE A 123 -3.55 14.89 -3.32
CA PHE A 123 -4.52 14.72 -2.22
C PHE A 123 -4.05 15.32 -0.89
N ALA A 124 -2.83 15.87 -0.82
CA ALA A 124 -2.27 16.42 0.42
C ALA A 124 -3.19 17.47 1.07
N ALA A 125 -3.84 18.34 0.28
CA ALA A 125 -4.78 19.33 0.77
C ALA A 125 -6.06 18.71 1.36
N ASP A 126 -6.46 17.53 0.91
CA ASP A 126 -7.65 16.85 1.41
C ASP A 126 -7.47 16.34 2.83
N PHE A 127 -6.25 15.97 3.19
CA PHE A 127 -5.90 15.58 4.54
C PHE A 127 -5.60 16.79 5.44
N THR A 128 -4.84 17.76 4.94
CA THR A 128 -4.40 18.90 5.75
C THR A 128 -5.51 19.91 6.08
N ARG A 129 -6.61 19.95 5.30
CA ARG A 129 -7.75 20.84 5.56
C ARG A 129 -8.44 20.62 6.90
N TYR A 130 -8.30 19.43 7.49
CA TYR A 130 -8.92 19.08 8.77
C TYR A 130 -8.00 19.31 9.98
N LEU A 131 -6.76 19.76 9.74
CA LEU A 131 -5.85 20.10 10.81
C LEU A 131 -6.21 21.44 11.46
N PRO A 132 -5.94 21.60 12.76
CA PRO A 132 -6.13 22.89 13.43
C PRO A 132 -5.34 24.01 12.74
N ALA A 133 -5.92 25.22 12.67
CA ALA A 133 -5.33 26.35 11.95
C ALA A 133 -3.95 26.78 12.49
N ASN A 134 -3.63 26.45 13.74
CA ASN A 134 -2.36 26.72 14.39
C ASN A 134 -1.33 25.59 14.23
N SER A 135 -1.62 24.56 13.42
CA SER A 135 -0.67 23.47 13.15
C SER A 135 0.58 24.00 12.46
N SER A 136 1.75 23.59 12.95
CA SER A 136 3.04 23.95 12.34
C SER A 136 3.21 23.25 11.00
N PRO A 137 3.35 23.98 9.87
CA PRO A 137 3.58 23.36 8.56
C PRO A 137 4.82 22.46 8.51
N LYS A 138 5.89 22.84 9.24
CA LYS A 138 7.11 22.05 9.34
C LYS A 138 6.87 20.72 10.06
N ALA A 139 6.14 20.74 11.17
CA ALA A 139 5.82 19.51 11.91
C ALA A 139 4.93 18.58 11.09
N VAL A 140 3.94 19.11 10.38
CA VAL A 140 3.06 18.35 9.49
C VAL A 140 3.86 17.72 8.35
N GLY A 141 4.71 18.50 7.69
CA GLY A 141 5.57 18.02 6.59
C GLY A 141 6.55 16.94 7.04
N LEU A 142 7.19 17.12 8.21
CA LEU A 142 8.10 16.11 8.77
C LEU A 142 7.36 14.84 9.16
N ALA A 143 6.21 14.94 9.82
CA ALA A 143 5.43 13.77 10.22
C ALA A 143 4.96 12.96 8.99
N ALA A 144 4.43 13.64 7.96
CA ALA A 144 4.01 13.00 6.73
C ALA A 144 5.20 12.37 5.97
N GLY A 145 6.30 13.12 5.82
CA GLY A 145 7.48 12.66 5.09
C GLY A 145 8.18 11.50 5.78
N LEU A 146 8.45 11.58 7.07
CA LEU A 146 9.11 10.52 7.84
C LEU A 146 8.20 9.28 7.97
N GLY A 147 6.91 9.48 8.22
CA GLY A 147 5.96 8.38 8.31
C GLY A 147 5.88 7.59 7.00
N ASN A 148 5.70 8.27 5.88
CA ASN A 148 5.67 7.64 4.58
C ASN A 148 7.00 6.98 4.23
N PHE A 149 8.13 7.66 4.40
CA PHE A 149 9.46 7.12 4.14
C PHE A 149 9.73 5.84 4.94
N THR A 150 9.50 5.89 6.26
CA THR A 150 9.79 4.74 7.13
C THR A 150 8.92 3.53 6.79
N ALA A 151 7.61 3.74 6.67
CA ALA A 151 6.68 2.66 6.35
C ALA A 151 6.96 2.06 4.96
N THR A 152 7.09 2.91 3.94
CA THR A 152 7.33 2.45 2.56
C THR A 152 8.66 1.71 2.44
N THR A 153 9.74 2.26 2.98
CA THR A 153 11.07 1.64 2.90
C THR A 153 11.08 0.29 3.61
N LEU A 154 10.52 0.21 4.82
CA LEU A 154 10.45 -1.04 5.57
C LEU A 154 9.64 -2.09 4.82
N LEU A 155 8.39 -1.76 4.45
CA LEU A 155 7.48 -2.72 3.85
C LEU A 155 7.92 -3.17 2.46
N MET A 156 8.46 -2.27 1.63
CA MET A 156 8.99 -2.64 0.32
C MET A 156 10.22 -3.53 0.45
N SER A 157 11.12 -3.24 1.39
CA SER A 157 12.30 -4.07 1.64
C SER A 157 11.91 -5.46 2.13
N VAL A 158 11.00 -5.55 3.10
CA VAL A 158 10.51 -6.83 3.63
C VAL A 158 9.76 -7.63 2.57
N GLY A 159 8.94 -6.97 1.75
CA GLY A 159 8.26 -7.59 0.63
C GLY A 159 9.23 -8.15 -0.42
N ALA A 160 10.26 -7.40 -0.77
CA ALA A 160 11.30 -7.85 -1.69
C ALA A 160 12.07 -9.07 -1.16
N ILE A 161 12.39 -9.06 0.13
CA ILE A 161 13.04 -10.20 0.81
C ILE A 161 12.12 -11.42 0.81
N ALA A 162 10.86 -11.27 1.19
CA ALA A 162 9.89 -12.36 1.18
C ALA A 162 9.76 -12.97 -0.21
N TRP A 163 9.70 -12.13 -1.24
CA TRP A 163 9.58 -12.58 -2.63
C TRP A 163 10.84 -13.27 -3.13
N SER A 164 12.05 -12.84 -2.72
CA SER A 164 13.31 -13.50 -3.11
C SER A 164 13.43 -14.95 -2.62
N GLY A 165 12.71 -15.29 -1.54
CA GLY A 165 12.64 -16.67 -1.02
C GLY A 165 11.62 -17.58 -1.73
N VAL A 166 10.86 -17.05 -2.68
CA VAL A 166 9.82 -17.79 -3.41
C VAL A 166 10.23 -17.93 -4.85
N VAL A 167 10.59 -19.14 -5.23
CA VAL A 167 10.89 -19.49 -6.63
C VAL A 167 9.64 -20.15 -7.20
N GLY A 168 8.91 -19.45 -8.07
CA GLY A 168 7.76 -20.07 -8.74
C GLY A 168 6.71 -19.08 -9.23
N GLU A 169 5.76 -19.61 -9.99
CA GLU A 169 4.58 -18.90 -10.45
C GLU A 169 3.50 -18.93 -9.35
N GLY A 170 2.85 -17.81 -9.08
CA GLY A 170 1.79 -17.73 -8.10
C GLY A 170 1.24 -16.32 -7.94
N LEU A 171 0.23 -16.18 -7.07
CA LEU A 171 -0.27 -14.87 -6.67
C LEU A 171 0.82 -14.12 -5.90
N PRO A 172 0.90 -12.78 -6.00
CA PRO A 172 1.85 -11.97 -5.22
C PRO A 172 1.78 -12.24 -3.70
N THR A 173 0.60 -12.64 -3.22
CA THR A 173 0.36 -13.00 -1.81
C THR A 173 0.93 -14.36 -1.41
N SER A 174 1.26 -15.22 -2.37
CA SER A 174 1.81 -16.56 -2.09
C SER A 174 3.18 -16.51 -1.40
N ALA A 175 3.94 -15.44 -1.56
CA ALA A 175 5.19 -15.22 -0.86
C ALA A 175 4.99 -15.26 0.67
N PHE A 176 3.96 -14.61 1.17
CA PHE A 176 3.68 -14.58 2.61
C PHE A 176 3.21 -15.93 3.13
N THR A 177 2.37 -16.66 2.38
CA THR A 177 1.90 -17.99 2.79
C THR A 177 2.99 -19.06 2.74
N ALA A 178 3.98 -18.90 1.85
CA ALA A 178 5.12 -19.83 1.73
C ALA A 178 6.19 -19.61 2.81
N VAL A 179 6.39 -18.37 3.26
CA VAL A 179 7.48 -17.98 4.15
C VAL A 179 7.05 -17.91 5.61
N LEU A 180 5.82 -17.43 5.88
CA LEU A 180 5.35 -17.18 7.24
C LEU A 180 4.64 -18.40 7.87
N PRO A 181 4.69 -18.53 9.20
CA PRO A 181 3.81 -19.44 9.91
C PRO A 181 2.33 -19.16 9.59
N GLY A 182 1.51 -20.20 9.47
CA GLY A 182 0.12 -20.08 8.98
C GLY A 182 -0.71 -19.01 9.68
N TRP A 183 -0.65 -18.90 11.02
CA TRP A 183 -1.38 -17.87 11.77
C TRP A 183 -0.91 -16.44 11.41
N LEU A 184 0.40 -16.25 11.18
CA LEU A 184 0.95 -14.94 10.84
C LEU A 184 0.67 -14.58 9.38
N ALA A 185 0.70 -15.58 8.49
CA ALA A 185 0.27 -15.40 7.10
C ALA A 185 -1.20 -14.93 7.02
N VAL A 186 -2.10 -15.53 7.81
CA VAL A 186 -3.51 -15.11 7.88
C VAL A 186 -3.62 -13.66 8.36
N LEU A 187 -2.95 -13.29 9.45
CA LEU A 187 -2.97 -11.90 9.93
C LEU A 187 -2.40 -10.92 8.90
N THR A 188 -1.34 -11.30 8.19
CA THR A 188 -0.75 -10.47 7.13
C THR A 188 -1.74 -10.25 5.99
N LEU A 189 -2.39 -11.30 5.51
CA LEU A 189 -3.36 -11.24 4.42
C LEU A 189 -4.63 -10.46 4.79
N VAL A 190 -5.05 -10.51 6.05
CA VAL A 190 -6.17 -9.67 6.55
C VAL A 190 -5.79 -8.19 6.59
N GLY A 191 -4.50 -7.87 6.72
CA GLY A 191 -3.98 -6.51 6.72
C GLY A 191 -3.72 -5.92 5.32
N MET A 192 -3.82 -6.73 4.28
CA MET A 192 -3.61 -6.31 2.88
C MET A 192 -4.91 -5.83 2.24
#